data_dd8843ce8d9afa373f8f21d2d9d9d60f
#
_entry.id   dd8843ce8d9afa373f8f21d2d9d9d60f
#
_cell.length_a   1.000
_cell.length_b   1.000
_cell.length_c   1.000
_cell.angle_alpha   90.00
_cell.angle_beta   90.00
_cell.angle_gamma   90.00
#
_symmetry.space_group_name_H-M   'P 1'
#
loop_
_entity.id
_entity.type
_entity.pdbx_description
1 polymer ?
#
loop_
_entity_poly.entity_id
_entity_poly.type
_entity_poly.pdbx_seq_one_letter_code
_entity_poly.pdbx_strand_id
1 'polypeptide(L)'
;MNYGYVKVAAGGPRVKVADCKFNASEIEKEIIIADGKGVQIIAFPELCITGYTCGDLFAQQLLLEEAEMGLIQILNNTRQMDIISILGMPVALNGVLLNAAVVIQKGRVLGVVPKTYLPNYKEFYEKRWFTSACDVAENSVRLCGQIIPM
;
A
#
# COMPACT_ATOMS: atom_id res chain seq x y z
N MET A 1 -13.83 15.45 22.14
CA MET A 1 -12.82 16.53 22.18
C MET A 1 -11.44 15.89 22.10
N ASN A 2 -10.67 16.18 21.08
CA ASN A 2 -9.37 15.53 20.84
C ASN A 2 -8.19 16.27 21.47
N TYR A 3 -8.31 16.99 22.54
CA TYR A 3 -7.23 17.66 23.32
C TYR A 3 -5.86 17.85 22.62
N GLY A 4 -5.83 17.96 21.28
CA GLY A 4 -4.61 18.03 20.49
C GLY A 4 -3.88 16.70 20.22
N TYR A 5 -4.44 15.55 20.63
CA TYR A 5 -3.87 14.23 20.37
C TYR A 5 -4.49 13.59 19.13
N VAL A 6 -3.65 12.85 18.37
CA VAL A 6 -4.05 12.00 17.24
C VAL A 6 -3.95 10.55 17.69
N LYS A 7 -5.06 9.80 17.57
CA LYS A 7 -5.07 8.35 17.87
C LYS A 7 -4.59 7.59 16.64
N VAL A 8 -3.51 6.85 16.80
CA VAL A 8 -2.90 6.06 15.72
C VAL A 8 -2.92 4.57 16.04
N ALA A 9 -2.83 3.74 15.01
CA ALA A 9 -2.72 2.29 15.12
C ALA A 9 -1.72 1.73 14.11
N ALA A 10 -1.11 0.58 14.46
CA ALA A 10 -0.42 -0.29 13.53
C ALA A 10 -1.33 -1.49 13.23
N GLY A 11 -1.59 -1.76 11.98
CA GLY A 11 -2.32 -2.95 11.53
C GLY A 11 -1.40 -4.16 11.43
N GLY A 12 -1.94 -5.34 11.66
CA GLY A 12 -1.23 -6.62 11.56
C GLY A 12 -2.10 -7.70 10.90
N PRO A 13 -2.53 -7.49 9.63
CA PRO A 13 -3.45 -8.39 8.97
C PRO A 13 -2.81 -9.75 8.70
N ARG A 14 -3.61 -10.79 8.64
CA ARG A 14 -3.16 -12.06 8.07
C ARG A 14 -2.89 -11.87 6.59
N VAL A 15 -1.72 -12.31 6.15
CA VAL A 15 -1.28 -12.17 4.77
C VAL A 15 -1.06 -13.54 4.14
N LYS A 16 -1.55 -13.73 2.92
CA LYS A 16 -1.21 -14.83 2.03
C LYS A 16 -0.40 -14.29 0.86
N VAL A 17 0.74 -14.92 0.58
CA VAL A 17 1.62 -14.51 -0.52
C VAL A 17 0.87 -14.59 -1.86
N ALA A 18 0.89 -13.50 -2.61
CA ALA A 18 0.25 -13.30 -3.91
C ALA A 18 -1.29 -13.43 -3.94
N ASP A 19 -1.97 -13.56 -2.79
CA ASP A 19 -3.43 -13.56 -2.71
C ASP A 19 -3.95 -12.15 -2.36
N CYS A 20 -3.86 -11.24 -3.32
CA CYS A 20 -4.18 -9.82 -3.12
C CYS A 20 -5.62 -9.61 -2.66
N LYS A 21 -6.57 -10.41 -3.17
CA LYS A 21 -7.98 -10.34 -2.79
C LYS A 21 -8.20 -10.71 -1.31
N PHE A 22 -7.58 -11.80 -0.85
CA PHE A 22 -7.62 -12.19 0.56
C PHE A 22 -6.99 -11.10 1.43
N ASN A 23 -5.79 -10.64 1.06
CA ASN A 23 -5.05 -9.65 1.83
C ASN A 23 -5.82 -8.32 1.93
N ALA A 24 -6.40 -7.85 0.82
CA ALA A 24 -7.25 -6.66 0.82
C ALA A 24 -8.44 -6.79 1.78
N SER A 25 -9.08 -7.96 1.82
CA SER A 25 -10.21 -8.22 2.72
C SER A 25 -9.80 -8.23 4.20
N GLU A 26 -8.62 -8.74 4.53
CA GLU A 26 -8.11 -8.71 5.91
C GLU A 26 -7.72 -7.28 6.35
N ILE A 27 -7.07 -6.53 5.45
CA ILE A 27 -6.74 -5.11 5.68
C ILE A 27 -8.02 -4.29 5.91
N GLU A 28 -9.03 -4.47 5.07
CA GLU A 28 -10.32 -3.79 5.17
C GLU A 28 -11.00 -4.03 6.53
N LYS A 29 -11.01 -5.27 7.02
CA LYS A 29 -11.55 -5.60 8.35
C LYS A 29 -10.85 -4.80 9.47
N GLU A 30 -9.53 -4.69 9.41
CA GLU A 30 -8.78 -3.93 10.41
C GLU A 30 -9.05 -2.43 10.33
N ILE A 31 -9.19 -1.88 9.12
CA ILE A 31 -9.56 -0.46 8.93
C ILE A 31 -10.93 -0.20 9.57
N ILE A 32 -11.93 -1.05 9.31
CA ILE A 32 -13.28 -0.92 9.87
C ILE A 32 -13.25 -0.97 11.40
N ILE A 33 -12.49 -1.92 11.98
CA ILE A 33 -12.36 -2.04 13.44
C ILE A 33 -11.67 -0.81 14.03
N ALA A 34 -10.62 -0.29 13.37
CA ALA A 34 -9.87 0.87 13.82
C ALA A 34 -10.71 2.14 13.77
N ASP A 35 -11.45 2.35 12.67
CA ASP A 35 -12.37 3.49 12.51
C ASP A 35 -13.45 3.49 13.61
N GLY A 36 -14.07 2.34 13.87
CA GLY A 36 -15.06 2.17 14.95
C GLY A 36 -14.49 2.41 16.35
N LYS A 37 -13.17 2.34 16.53
CA LYS A 37 -12.47 2.69 17.77
C LYS A 37 -12.00 4.15 17.82
N GLY A 38 -12.30 4.95 16.81
CA GLY A 38 -11.91 6.35 16.71
C GLY A 38 -10.42 6.54 16.42
N VAL A 39 -9.77 5.58 15.77
CA VAL A 39 -8.40 5.72 15.24
C VAL A 39 -8.45 6.69 14.05
N GLN A 40 -7.52 7.62 14.00
CA GLN A 40 -7.46 8.64 12.95
C GLN A 40 -6.46 8.25 11.84
N ILE A 41 -5.41 7.53 12.18
CA ILE A 41 -4.40 7.04 11.22
C ILE A 41 -4.06 5.58 11.55
N ILE A 42 -4.14 4.71 10.56
CA ILE A 42 -3.66 3.33 10.65
C ILE A 42 -2.60 3.07 9.59
N ALA A 43 -1.49 2.45 9.98
CA ALA A 43 -0.43 2.03 9.06
C ALA A 43 -0.32 0.50 9.04
N PHE A 44 -0.17 -0.06 7.86
CA PHE A 44 -0.02 -1.48 7.60
C PHE A 44 1.42 -1.84 7.20
N PRO A 45 1.81 -3.12 7.29
CA PRO A 45 3.14 -3.57 6.91
C PRO A 45 3.47 -3.31 5.44
N GLU A 46 4.75 -3.28 5.16
CA GLU A 46 5.33 -3.22 3.82
C GLU A 46 4.77 -4.34 2.94
N LEU A 47 4.39 -3.99 1.69
CA LEU A 47 3.84 -4.93 0.69
C LEU A 47 2.67 -5.79 1.20
N CYS A 48 1.88 -5.28 2.15
CA CYS A 48 0.80 -6.05 2.79
C CYS A 48 -0.30 -6.50 1.82
N ILE A 49 -0.47 -5.83 0.66
CA ILE A 49 -1.45 -6.23 -0.36
C ILE A 49 -1.01 -7.49 -1.10
N THR A 50 0.27 -7.63 -1.42
CA THR A 50 0.80 -8.80 -2.15
C THR A 50 1.42 -9.84 -1.24
N GLY A 51 1.91 -9.44 -0.08
CA GLY A 51 2.90 -10.15 0.71
C GLY A 51 4.32 -9.78 0.27
N TYR A 52 5.24 -9.76 1.25
CA TYR A 52 6.64 -9.38 1.01
C TYR A 52 7.41 -10.43 0.19
N THR A 53 7.12 -11.71 0.37
CA THR A 53 7.89 -12.84 -0.17
C THR A 53 7.40 -13.36 -1.52
N CYS A 54 6.82 -12.49 -2.36
CA CYS A 54 6.36 -12.87 -3.71
C CYS A 54 7.51 -13.22 -4.67
N GLY A 55 8.75 -12.77 -4.40
CA GLY A 55 9.90 -13.10 -5.23
C GLY A 55 9.72 -12.62 -6.68
N ASP A 56 10.05 -13.48 -7.63
CA ASP A 56 9.96 -13.16 -9.06
C ASP A 56 8.50 -13.00 -9.58
N LEU A 57 7.49 -13.28 -8.75
CA LEU A 57 6.10 -12.94 -9.09
C LEU A 57 5.89 -11.43 -9.24
N PHE A 58 6.73 -10.60 -8.61
CA PHE A 58 6.69 -9.15 -8.83
C PHE A 58 6.93 -8.72 -10.29
N ALA A 59 7.54 -9.57 -11.12
CA ALA A 59 7.68 -9.34 -12.55
C ALA A 59 6.44 -9.69 -13.37
N GLN A 60 5.41 -10.29 -12.74
CA GLN A 60 4.19 -10.71 -13.43
C GLN A 60 3.14 -9.60 -13.40
N GLN A 61 2.67 -9.23 -14.59
CA GLN A 61 1.63 -8.21 -14.76
C GLN A 61 0.35 -8.56 -13.97
N LEU A 62 -0.03 -9.83 -13.95
CA LEU A 62 -1.21 -10.30 -13.22
C LEU A 62 -1.16 -9.94 -11.71
N LEU A 63 0.00 -10.10 -11.06
CA LEU A 63 0.13 -9.76 -9.64
C LEU A 63 -0.06 -8.26 -9.41
N LEU A 64 0.44 -7.42 -10.32
CA LEU A 64 0.32 -5.96 -10.22
C LEU A 64 -1.11 -5.51 -10.43
N GLU A 65 -1.83 -6.10 -11.40
CA GLU A 65 -3.25 -5.86 -11.64
C GLU A 65 -4.11 -6.29 -10.44
N GLU A 66 -3.86 -7.46 -9.88
CA GLU A 66 -4.55 -7.96 -8.69
C GLU A 66 -4.27 -7.09 -7.45
N ALA A 67 -3.05 -6.55 -7.32
CA ALA A 67 -2.72 -5.61 -6.24
C ALA A 67 -3.50 -4.31 -6.38
N GLU A 68 -3.63 -3.76 -7.60
CA GLU A 68 -4.42 -2.56 -7.87
C GLU A 68 -5.91 -2.82 -7.65
N MET A 69 -6.44 -3.98 -8.06
CA MET A 69 -7.81 -4.38 -7.79
C MET A 69 -8.09 -4.51 -6.28
N GLY A 70 -7.13 -5.04 -5.52
CA GLY A 70 -7.22 -5.09 -4.05
C GLY A 70 -7.30 -3.69 -3.43
N LEU A 71 -6.49 -2.75 -3.93
CA LEU A 71 -6.59 -1.35 -3.50
C LEU A 71 -7.95 -0.73 -3.85
N ILE A 72 -8.46 -0.96 -5.06
CA ILE A 72 -9.79 -0.47 -5.49
C ILE A 72 -10.89 -1.02 -4.59
N GLN A 73 -10.82 -2.30 -4.20
CA GLN A 73 -11.76 -2.89 -3.24
C GLN A 73 -11.74 -2.12 -1.92
N ILE A 74 -10.57 -1.89 -1.34
CA ILE A 74 -10.42 -1.15 -0.07
C ILE A 74 -10.97 0.27 -0.21
N LEU A 75 -10.62 0.99 -1.28
CA LEU A 75 -11.10 2.35 -1.54
C LEU A 75 -12.62 2.42 -1.57
N ASN A 76 -13.28 1.48 -2.26
CA ASN A 76 -14.74 1.44 -2.39
C ASN A 76 -15.43 1.18 -1.03
N ASN A 77 -14.89 0.25 -0.25
CA ASN A 77 -15.54 -0.20 0.99
C ASN A 77 -15.26 0.75 2.17
N THR A 78 -14.19 1.55 2.09
CA THR A 78 -13.83 2.53 3.14
C THR A 78 -14.18 3.98 2.79
N ARG A 79 -14.89 4.21 1.68
CA ARG A 79 -15.18 5.58 1.15
C ARG A 79 -15.92 6.51 2.09
N GLN A 80 -16.66 5.97 3.08
CA GLN A 80 -17.41 6.75 4.06
C GLN A 80 -16.64 6.97 5.38
N MET A 81 -15.43 6.44 5.50
CA MET A 81 -14.62 6.48 6.71
C MET A 81 -13.68 7.68 6.69
N ASP A 82 -13.51 8.32 7.86
CA ASP A 82 -12.61 9.46 8.04
C ASP A 82 -11.15 9.05 8.33
N ILE A 83 -10.93 7.78 8.65
CA ILE A 83 -9.60 7.25 8.96
C ILE A 83 -8.66 7.35 7.75
N ILE A 84 -7.44 7.83 8.00
CA ILE A 84 -6.34 7.76 7.03
C ILE A 84 -5.70 6.37 7.14
N SER A 85 -5.58 5.67 6.02
CA SER A 85 -4.92 4.36 5.99
C SER A 85 -3.68 4.40 5.09
N ILE A 86 -2.58 3.80 5.56
CA ILE A 86 -1.31 3.73 4.86
C ILE A 86 -1.04 2.26 4.55
N LEU A 87 -0.99 1.90 3.26
CA LEU A 87 -0.93 0.53 2.76
C LEU A 87 0.38 0.30 2.00
N GLY A 88 1.04 -0.84 2.21
CA GLY A 88 2.22 -1.24 1.42
C GLY A 88 1.82 -2.05 0.19
N MET A 89 2.29 -1.64 -1.01
CA MET A 89 2.07 -2.37 -2.26
C MET A 89 3.12 -2.07 -3.33
N PRO A 90 3.29 -2.97 -4.32
CA PRO A 90 4.06 -2.66 -5.51
C PRO A 90 3.30 -1.67 -6.39
N VAL A 91 4.00 -0.68 -6.96
CA VAL A 91 3.42 0.31 -7.87
C VAL A 91 4.27 0.38 -9.14
N ALA A 92 3.66 0.13 -10.29
CA ALA A 92 4.33 0.20 -11.59
C ALA A 92 4.41 1.67 -12.07
N LEU A 93 5.56 2.08 -12.59
CA LEU A 93 5.81 3.41 -13.13
C LEU A 93 6.77 3.34 -14.32
N ASN A 94 6.29 3.66 -15.53
CA ASN A 94 7.12 3.80 -16.74
C ASN A 94 8.15 2.67 -16.97
N GLY A 95 7.74 1.41 -16.74
CA GLY A 95 8.58 0.23 -16.93
C GLY A 95 9.47 -0.15 -15.75
N VAL A 96 9.41 0.58 -14.63
CA VAL A 96 10.01 0.21 -13.36
C VAL A 96 8.95 -0.14 -12.31
N LEU A 97 9.34 -0.83 -11.26
CA LEU A 97 8.48 -1.19 -10.15
C LEU A 97 8.97 -0.53 -8.86
N LEU A 98 8.05 0.08 -8.14
CA LEU A 98 8.31 0.75 -6.87
C LEU A 98 7.72 -0.07 -5.72
N ASN A 99 8.46 -0.20 -4.63
CA ASN A 99 7.92 -0.62 -3.34
C ASN A 99 7.41 0.65 -2.65
N ALA A 100 6.11 0.78 -2.46
CA ALA A 100 5.53 2.05 -2.06
C ALA A 100 4.54 1.92 -0.89
N ALA A 101 4.48 2.99 -0.09
CA ALA A 101 3.37 3.25 0.82
C ALA A 101 2.33 4.11 0.09
N VAL A 102 1.10 3.62 0.05
CA VAL A 102 -0.05 4.31 -0.54
C VAL A 102 -0.94 4.85 0.56
N VAL A 103 -1.15 6.15 0.58
CA VAL A 103 -1.97 6.85 1.58
C VAL A 103 -3.37 7.03 1.01
N ILE A 104 -4.37 6.55 1.74
CA ILE A 104 -5.77 6.62 1.32
C ILE A 104 -6.67 7.22 2.38
N GLN A 105 -7.74 7.88 1.94
CA GLN A 105 -8.83 8.38 2.79
C GLN A 105 -10.10 8.59 1.95
N LYS A 106 -11.25 8.28 2.50
CA LYS A 106 -12.57 8.56 1.86
C LYS A 106 -12.68 8.07 0.41
N GLY A 107 -12.18 6.87 0.14
CA GLY A 107 -12.23 6.29 -1.20
C GLY A 107 -11.29 6.94 -2.22
N ARG A 108 -10.30 7.71 -1.78
CA ARG A 108 -9.29 8.36 -2.63
C ARG A 108 -7.89 8.00 -2.23
N VAL A 109 -7.01 7.92 -3.20
CA VAL A 109 -5.57 7.89 -2.97
C VAL A 109 -5.10 9.34 -2.80
N LEU A 110 -4.47 9.64 -1.67
CA LEU A 110 -3.95 10.99 -1.35
C LEU A 110 -2.53 11.18 -1.85
N GLY A 111 -1.73 10.11 -1.87
CA GLY A 111 -0.35 10.14 -2.29
C GLY A 111 0.28 8.75 -2.28
N VAL A 112 1.40 8.65 -2.98
CA VAL A 112 2.24 7.45 -3.03
C VAL A 112 3.64 7.83 -2.59
N VAL A 113 4.20 7.11 -1.64
CA VAL A 113 5.56 7.34 -1.12
C VAL A 113 6.44 6.14 -1.49
N PRO A 114 7.26 6.24 -2.54
CA PRO A 114 8.17 5.17 -2.92
C PRO A 114 9.30 5.00 -1.91
N LYS A 115 9.72 3.76 -1.70
CA LYS A 115 10.84 3.40 -0.83
C LYS A 115 12.16 3.90 -1.43
N THR A 116 12.93 4.64 -0.62
CA THR A 116 14.23 5.19 -1.02
C THR A 116 15.37 4.18 -0.81
N TYR A 117 15.43 3.58 0.37
CA TYR A 117 16.52 2.67 0.74
C TYR A 117 16.07 1.22 0.60
N LEU A 118 16.53 0.57 -0.47
CA LEU A 118 16.23 -0.83 -0.77
C LEU A 118 17.30 -1.73 -0.15
N PRO A 119 16.98 -2.59 0.83
CA PRO A 119 17.94 -3.55 1.36
C PRO A 119 18.36 -4.55 0.27
N ASN A 120 19.67 -4.72 0.09
CA ASN A 120 20.24 -5.61 -0.92
C ASN A 120 21.50 -6.29 -0.36
N TYR A 121 21.37 -6.90 0.83
CA TYR A 121 22.42 -7.59 1.55
C TYR A 121 21.83 -8.78 2.30
N LYS A 122 22.63 -9.80 2.55
CA LYS A 122 22.24 -11.08 3.16
C LYS A 122 21.07 -11.70 2.42
N GLU A 123 19.96 -11.99 3.13
CA GLU A 123 18.73 -12.54 2.57
C GLU A 123 17.87 -11.54 1.78
N PHE A 124 18.23 -10.26 1.76
CA PHE A 124 17.47 -9.22 1.07
C PHE A 124 18.06 -8.94 -0.32
N TYR A 125 17.21 -8.92 -1.34
CA TYR A 125 17.56 -8.55 -2.74
C TYR A 125 16.48 -7.69 -3.38
N GLU A 126 16.01 -6.67 -2.68
CA GLU A 126 14.92 -5.82 -3.17
C GLU A 126 15.25 -5.11 -4.49
N LYS A 127 16.53 -4.78 -4.72
CA LYS A 127 16.99 -4.20 -6.00
C LYS A 127 16.81 -5.11 -7.22
N ARG A 128 16.53 -6.40 -7.02
CA ARG A 128 16.18 -7.31 -8.10
C ARG A 128 14.82 -6.95 -8.72
N TRP A 129 13.90 -6.44 -7.91
CA TRP A 129 12.51 -6.18 -8.33
C TRP A 129 12.16 -4.69 -8.33
N PHE A 130 12.69 -3.94 -7.38
CA PHE A 130 12.27 -2.56 -7.13
C PHE A 130 13.35 -1.54 -7.47
N THR A 131 12.89 -0.38 -7.91
CA THR A 131 13.70 0.82 -8.16
C THR A 131 13.58 1.76 -6.96
N SER A 132 14.70 2.36 -6.55
CA SER A 132 14.73 3.36 -5.47
C SER A 132 14.01 4.65 -5.89
N ALA A 133 13.36 5.30 -4.94
CA ALA A 133 12.78 6.63 -5.17
C ALA A 133 13.81 7.67 -5.64
N CYS A 134 15.10 7.50 -5.27
CA CYS A 134 16.17 8.39 -5.73
C CYS A 134 16.47 8.27 -7.24
N ASP A 135 16.10 7.14 -7.85
CA ASP A 135 16.36 6.84 -9.26
C ASP A 135 15.14 7.14 -10.15
N VAL A 136 14.11 7.76 -9.59
CA VAL A 136 12.86 8.12 -10.26
C VAL A 136 12.77 9.64 -10.37
N ALA A 137 12.56 10.15 -11.58
CA ALA A 137 12.45 11.59 -11.85
C ALA A 137 11.00 12.09 -11.75
N GLU A 138 10.03 11.20 -11.86
CA GLU A 138 8.62 11.50 -11.81
C GLU A 138 8.18 11.91 -10.41
N ASN A 139 7.27 12.86 -10.33
CA ASN A 139 6.63 13.33 -9.10
C ASN A 139 5.15 12.92 -9.00
N SER A 140 4.70 12.08 -9.92
CA SER A 140 3.34 11.54 -9.94
C SER A 140 3.28 10.18 -10.63
N VAL A 141 2.29 9.38 -10.27
CA VAL A 141 2.03 8.05 -10.84
C VAL A 141 0.55 7.89 -11.17
N ARG A 142 0.25 7.09 -12.21
CA ARG A 142 -1.13 6.66 -12.49
C ARG A 142 -1.44 5.42 -11.65
N LEU A 143 -2.44 5.52 -10.78
CA LEU A 143 -2.90 4.42 -9.92
C LEU A 143 -4.42 4.49 -9.79
N CYS A 144 -5.13 3.37 -9.91
CA CYS A 144 -6.60 3.29 -9.86
C CYS A 144 -7.28 4.31 -10.79
N GLY A 145 -6.75 4.50 -11.99
CA GLY A 145 -7.27 5.45 -12.98
C GLY A 145 -7.05 6.93 -12.67
N GLN A 146 -6.35 7.26 -11.57
CA GLN A 146 -6.06 8.62 -11.14
C GLN A 146 -4.58 8.97 -11.34
N ILE A 147 -4.25 10.25 -11.47
CA ILE A 147 -2.87 10.76 -11.40
C ILE A 147 -2.64 11.22 -9.96
N ILE A 148 -1.71 10.55 -9.27
CA ILE A 148 -1.46 10.69 -7.84
C ILE A 148 -0.07 11.28 -7.63
N PRO A 149 0.10 12.26 -6.70
CA PRO A 149 1.42 12.78 -6.35
C PRO A 149 2.28 11.72 -5.64
N MET A 150 3.59 11.80 -5.86
CA MET A 150 4.61 11.01 -5.20
C MET A 150 5.56 11.89 -4.38
#